data_22b03c686dd268ff0aa9557ba5ee809b
#
_entry.id   22b03c686dd268ff0aa9557ba5ee809b
#
_cell.length_a   1.000
_cell.length_b   1.000
_cell.length_c   1.000
_cell.angle_alpha   90.00
_cell.angle_beta   90.00
_cell.angle_gamma   90.00
#
_symmetry.space_group_name_H-M   'P 1'
#
loop_
_entity.id
_entity.type
_entity.pdbx_description
1 polymer ?
#
loop_
_entity_poly.entity_id
_entity_poly.type
_entity_poly.pdbx_seq_one_letter_code
_entity_poly.pdbx_strand_id
1 'polypeptide(L)'
;EANANKLGGHLVTINDEKENSFIFNNFDEVLTGSSEGLGLMIGYTDQNNEGSWDWISTDNSNYENWGNGQPDNSRGLENHSVMGGQGTWNDIQEDWWNLQVSTNKGDVKGLAESSFIRRGDSAYVVVDGPSWEEAEANANKLGGHLVTINDAEENNWVYQNIVKDLSSSNAWIGFTDKDI
;
A
#
# COMPACT_ATOMS: atom_id res chain seq x y z
N GLU A 1 7.44 2.47 -1.60
CA GLU A 1 7.44 2.13 -0.17
C GLU A 1 7.18 3.35 0.72
N ALA A 2 7.91 4.45 0.58
CA ALA A 2 7.79 5.61 1.46
C ALA A 2 6.35 6.19 1.59
N ASN A 3 5.52 6.06 0.56
CA ASN A 3 4.12 6.48 0.61
C ASN A 3 3.25 5.44 1.34
N ALA A 4 3.53 4.15 1.20
CA ALA A 4 2.85 3.10 1.95
C ALA A 4 3.12 3.25 3.46
N ASN A 5 4.37 3.54 3.84
CA ASN A 5 4.74 3.77 5.23
C ASN A 5 4.00 4.97 5.87
N LYS A 6 3.75 6.05 5.09
CA LYS A 6 2.93 7.19 5.57
C LYS A 6 1.47 6.80 5.84
N LEU A 7 1.00 5.69 5.28
CA LEU A 7 -0.32 5.13 5.50
C LEU A 7 -0.32 4.07 6.62
N GLY A 8 0.79 3.93 7.35
CA GLY A 8 0.95 2.93 8.41
C GLY A 8 1.07 1.50 7.90
N GLY A 9 1.45 1.33 6.64
CA GLY A 9 1.61 0.04 5.99
C GLY A 9 2.92 -0.07 5.20
N HIS A 10 2.96 -1.00 4.28
CA HIS A 10 4.07 -1.27 3.35
C HIS A 10 3.50 -1.63 1.97
N LEU A 11 4.35 -1.71 0.95
CA LEU A 11 3.92 -2.34 -0.31
C LEU A 11 3.50 -3.77 -0.04
N VAL A 12 2.44 -4.21 -0.72
CA VAL A 12 1.79 -5.49 -0.45
C VAL A 12 2.74 -6.67 -0.49
N THR A 13 2.60 -7.56 0.49
CA THR A 13 3.19 -8.90 0.51
C THR A 13 2.17 -9.89 -0.03
N ILE A 14 2.56 -10.75 -0.95
CA ILE A 14 1.67 -11.76 -1.53
C ILE A 14 2.03 -13.12 -0.96
N ASN A 15 1.11 -13.73 -0.24
CA ASN A 15 1.37 -14.91 0.56
C ASN A 15 1.01 -16.23 -0.14
N ASP A 16 0.08 -16.18 -1.09
CA ASP A 16 -0.36 -17.36 -1.84
C ASP A 16 -1.01 -17.00 -3.19
N GLU A 17 -1.34 -18.02 -3.97
CA GLU A 17 -2.00 -17.91 -5.27
C GLU A 17 -3.40 -17.25 -5.18
N LYS A 18 -4.12 -17.44 -4.06
CA LYS A 18 -5.45 -16.84 -3.91
C LYS A 18 -5.36 -15.33 -3.71
N GLU A 19 -4.39 -14.91 -2.93
CA GLU A 19 -4.11 -13.49 -2.73
C GLU A 19 -3.62 -12.83 -4.02
N ASN A 20 -2.69 -13.49 -4.73
CA ASN A 20 -2.24 -13.04 -6.05
C ASN A 20 -3.41 -12.88 -7.03
N SER A 21 -4.31 -13.87 -7.09
CA SER A 21 -5.50 -13.83 -7.91
C SER A 21 -6.50 -12.77 -7.45
N PHE A 22 -6.65 -12.56 -6.15
CA PHE A 22 -7.50 -11.50 -5.60
C PHE A 22 -6.99 -10.13 -6.02
N ILE A 23 -5.70 -9.84 -5.88
CA ILE A 23 -5.09 -8.58 -6.29
C ILE A 23 -5.29 -8.38 -7.80
N PHE A 24 -4.94 -9.37 -8.61
CA PHE A 24 -5.11 -9.29 -10.06
C PHE A 24 -6.54 -8.97 -10.47
N ASN A 25 -7.54 -9.66 -9.90
CA ASN A 25 -8.95 -9.51 -10.27
C ASN A 25 -9.60 -8.22 -9.75
N ASN A 26 -9.09 -7.61 -8.69
CA ASN A 26 -9.69 -6.42 -8.08
C ASN A 26 -8.98 -5.11 -8.43
N PHE A 27 -7.78 -5.18 -8.99
CA PHE A 27 -7.00 -4.01 -9.41
C PHE A 27 -6.66 -4.03 -10.90
N ASP A 28 -7.42 -4.78 -11.70
CA ASP A 28 -7.21 -4.96 -13.14
C ASP A 28 -7.27 -3.64 -13.92
N GLU A 29 -8.13 -2.71 -13.52
CA GLU A 29 -8.19 -1.37 -14.13
C GLU A 29 -6.88 -0.61 -14.00
N VAL A 30 -6.15 -0.80 -12.92
CA VAL A 30 -4.81 -0.22 -12.70
C VAL A 30 -3.77 -0.96 -13.54
N LEU A 31 -3.91 -2.28 -13.65
CA LEU A 31 -2.98 -3.16 -14.36
C LEU A 31 -3.15 -3.06 -15.88
N THR A 32 -4.37 -2.86 -16.37
CA THR A 32 -4.71 -2.88 -17.79
C THR A 32 -4.97 -1.49 -18.40
N GLY A 33 -5.23 -0.50 -17.57
CA GLY A 33 -5.59 0.87 -17.96
C GLY A 33 -4.46 1.69 -18.61
N SER A 34 -3.24 1.18 -18.58
CA SER A 34 -2.12 1.72 -19.35
C SER A 34 -1.89 0.87 -20.59
N SER A 35 -1.91 1.47 -21.76
CA SER A 35 -1.76 0.80 -23.07
C SER A 35 -0.45 0.03 -23.27
N GLU A 36 0.40 -0.08 -22.26
CA GLU A 36 1.71 -0.74 -22.33
C GLU A 36 2.10 -1.53 -21.06
N GLY A 37 1.12 -2.05 -20.30
CA GLY A 37 1.38 -3.09 -19.32
C GLY A 37 2.29 -2.69 -18.16
N LEU A 38 2.20 -1.45 -17.71
CA LEU A 38 2.89 -1.03 -16.49
C LEU A 38 2.21 -1.72 -15.30
N GLY A 39 3.00 -2.49 -14.57
CA GLY A 39 2.52 -3.28 -13.45
C GLY A 39 2.21 -2.45 -12.21
N LEU A 40 1.70 -3.13 -11.22
CA LEU A 40 1.48 -2.63 -9.88
C LEU A 40 2.68 -3.02 -9.02
N MET A 41 3.41 -2.05 -8.47
CA MET A 41 4.56 -2.35 -7.60
C MET A 41 4.12 -3.10 -6.35
N ILE A 42 4.79 -4.20 -6.05
CA ILE A 42 4.61 -5.04 -4.87
C ILE A 42 5.86 -5.02 -4.00
N GLY A 43 5.77 -5.53 -2.77
CA GLY A 43 6.83 -5.40 -1.77
C GLY A 43 7.97 -6.43 -1.88
N TYR A 44 8.25 -7.01 -3.03
CA TYR A 44 9.27 -8.04 -3.23
C TYR A 44 10.51 -7.43 -3.92
N THR A 45 11.68 -7.60 -3.33
CA THR A 45 12.92 -6.91 -3.78
C THR A 45 14.17 -7.72 -3.43
N ASP A 46 15.20 -7.62 -4.25
CA ASP A 46 16.55 -8.15 -3.97
C ASP A 46 17.61 -7.03 -3.83
N GLN A 47 17.15 -5.80 -3.59
CA GLN A 47 18.01 -4.61 -3.47
C GLN A 47 19.16 -4.78 -2.48
N ASN A 48 18.99 -5.57 -1.42
CA ASN A 48 20.02 -5.80 -0.40
C ASN A 48 21.05 -6.86 -0.81
N ASN A 49 20.65 -7.81 -1.64
CA ASN A 49 21.51 -8.92 -2.07
C ASN A 49 20.99 -9.48 -3.40
N GLU A 50 21.62 -9.10 -4.49
CA GLU A 50 21.29 -9.50 -5.85
C GLU A 50 20.98 -10.99 -5.98
N GLY A 51 19.81 -11.30 -6.56
CA GLY A 51 19.29 -12.65 -6.76
C GLY A 51 18.71 -13.30 -5.49
N SER A 52 18.69 -12.57 -4.36
CA SER A 52 18.05 -13.01 -3.12
C SER A 52 16.85 -12.13 -2.84
N TRP A 53 15.71 -12.57 -3.30
CA TRP A 53 14.46 -11.84 -3.20
C TRP A 53 13.81 -11.99 -1.83
N ASP A 54 13.46 -10.88 -1.21
CA ASP A 54 12.80 -10.81 0.10
C ASP A 54 11.63 -9.82 0.08
N TRP A 55 10.62 -10.08 0.92
CA TRP A 55 9.55 -9.13 1.16
C TRP A 55 10.04 -8.00 2.08
N ILE A 56 9.63 -6.77 1.78
CA ILE A 56 9.93 -5.59 2.63
C ILE A 56 9.18 -5.59 3.96
N SER A 57 8.11 -6.36 4.06
CA SER A 57 7.39 -6.61 5.30
C SER A 57 8.14 -7.60 6.19
N THR A 58 7.65 -7.79 7.42
CA THR A 58 8.15 -8.84 8.31
C THR A 58 7.51 -10.21 8.04
N ASP A 59 6.64 -10.32 7.05
CA ASP A 59 5.97 -11.56 6.67
C ASP A 59 6.94 -12.49 5.96
N ASN A 60 6.91 -13.76 6.35
CA ASN A 60 7.78 -14.79 5.77
C ASN A 60 7.03 -15.56 4.66
N SER A 61 6.64 -14.87 3.59
CA SER A 61 6.07 -15.55 2.43
C SER A 61 7.17 -16.14 1.56
N ASN A 62 6.98 -17.40 1.13
CA ASN A 62 7.81 -18.05 0.11
C ASN A 62 7.09 -18.15 -1.23
N TYR A 63 5.95 -17.46 -1.38
CA TYR A 63 5.19 -17.50 -2.62
C TYR A 63 5.84 -16.60 -3.67
N GLU A 64 5.95 -17.13 -4.88
CA GLU A 64 6.45 -16.43 -6.05
C GLU A 64 5.56 -16.73 -7.26
N ASN A 65 5.37 -15.73 -8.12
CA ASN A 65 4.61 -15.89 -9.37
C ASN A 65 5.26 -15.13 -10.54
N TRP A 66 6.55 -15.37 -10.71
CA TRP A 66 7.32 -14.76 -11.79
C TRP A 66 6.77 -15.11 -13.18
N GLY A 67 6.79 -14.15 -14.09
CA GLY A 67 6.53 -14.36 -15.50
C GLY A 67 7.58 -15.26 -16.17
N ASN A 68 7.27 -15.77 -17.35
CA ASN A 68 8.20 -16.63 -18.06
C ASN A 68 9.50 -15.90 -18.38
N GLY A 69 10.61 -16.41 -17.87
CA GLY A 69 11.95 -15.82 -18.03
C GLY A 69 12.30 -14.74 -17.02
N GLN A 70 11.44 -14.52 -16.01
CA GLN A 70 11.67 -13.57 -14.93
C GLN A 70 12.04 -14.29 -13.62
N PRO A 71 12.74 -13.61 -12.71
CA PRO A 71 13.41 -12.31 -12.85
C PRO A 71 14.61 -12.42 -13.79
N ASP A 72 14.85 -11.42 -14.65
CA ASP A 72 15.96 -11.48 -15.63
C ASP A 72 17.06 -10.46 -15.37
N ASN A 73 16.90 -9.59 -14.37
CA ASN A 73 17.84 -8.57 -13.96
C ASN A 73 18.44 -7.82 -15.17
N SER A 74 17.58 -7.32 -16.04
CA SER A 74 18.01 -6.66 -17.26
C SER A 74 19.02 -5.56 -17.00
N ARG A 75 20.17 -5.64 -17.62
CA ARG A 75 21.32 -4.75 -17.46
C ARG A 75 21.96 -4.77 -16.05
N GLY A 76 21.56 -5.67 -15.16
CA GLY A 76 22.04 -5.72 -13.79
C GLY A 76 21.55 -4.57 -12.90
N LEU A 77 20.31 -4.09 -13.13
CA LEU A 77 19.76 -2.90 -12.47
C LEU A 77 18.34 -3.10 -11.91
N GLU A 78 17.75 -4.29 -12.05
CA GLU A 78 16.37 -4.54 -11.71
C GLU A 78 16.24 -5.20 -10.36
N ASN A 79 15.90 -4.42 -9.35
CA ASN A 79 15.87 -4.83 -7.94
C ASN A 79 14.48 -4.77 -7.32
N HIS A 80 13.45 -4.45 -8.08
CA HIS A 80 12.08 -4.28 -7.58
C HIS A 80 11.10 -5.04 -8.43
N SER A 81 10.03 -5.53 -7.82
CA SER A 81 9.03 -6.33 -8.52
C SER A 81 7.73 -5.57 -8.78
N VAL A 82 7.12 -5.90 -9.91
CA VAL A 82 5.79 -5.43 -10.31
C VAL A 82 4.92 -6.62 -10.72
N MET A 83 3.64 -6.57 -10.39
CA MET A 83 2.64 -7.45 -10.96
C MET A 83 2.16 -6.88 -12.29
N GLY A 84 2.24 -7.67 -13.34
CA GLY A 84 1.79 -7.29 -14.69
C GLY A 84 0.34 -7.67 -14.96
N GLY A 85 -0.13 -7.30 -16.18
CA GLY A 85 -1.52 -7.49 -16.62
C GLY A 85 -1.99 -8.94 -16.80
N GLN A 86 -1.16 -9.93 -16.47
CA GLN A 86 -1.54 -11.35 -16.41
C GLN A 86 -1.46 -11.94 -15.00
N GLY A 87 -1.26 -11.09 -13.99
CA GLY A 87 -1.07 -11.49 -12.60
C GLY A 87 0.30 -12.12 -12.31
N THR A 88 1.18 -12.21 -13.31
CA THR A 88 2.58 -12.65 -13.14
C THR A 88 3.50 -11.47 -12.85
N TRP A 89 4.66 -11.75 -12.28
CA TRP A 89 5.59 -10.72 -11.82
C TRP A 89 6.78 -10.54 -12.76
N ASN A 90 7.31 -9.33 -12.78
CA ASN A 90 8.51 -8.92 -13.49
C ASN A 90 9.41 -8.12 -12.55
N ASP A 91 10.71 -8.20 -12.70
CA ASP A 91 11.64 -7.31 -12.04
C ASP A 91 11.87 -6.04 -12.87
N ILE A 92 12.07 -4.92 -12.18
CA ILE A 92 12.29 -3.61 -12.80
C ILE A 92 13.36 -2.81 -12.03
N GLN A 93 14.00 -1.88 -12.72
CA GLN A 93 14.90 -0.92 -12.07
C GLN A 93 14.13 0.19 -11.34
N GLU A 94 14.72 0.76 -10.30
CA GLU A 94 14.10 1.79 -9.45
C GLU A 94 13.63 3.03 -10.24
N ASP A 95 14.41 3.45 -11.25
CA ASP A 95 14.11 4.62 -12.06
C ASP A 95 13.51 4.28 -13.44
N TRP A 96 13.09 3.03 -13.66
CA TRP A 96 12.40 2.61 -14.89
C TRP A 96 11.35 3.61 -15.34
N TRP A 97 10.71 4.23 -14.41
CA TRP A 97 9.71 5.25 -14.57
C TRP A 97 10.25 6.52 -15.24
N ASN A 98 11.39 7.04 -14.79
CA ASN A 98 12.00 8.24 -15.34
C ASN A 98 12.46 8.05 -16.80
N LEU A 99 12.78 6.83 -17.20
CA LEU A 99 13.18 6.48 -18.56
C LEU A 99 11.99 6.41 -19.54
N GLN A 100 10.79 6.17 -19.04
CA GLN A 100 9.57 6.01 -19.85
C GLN A 100 8.74 7.32 -19.98
N VAL A 101 9.04 8.37 -19.21
CA VAL A 101 8.27 9.63 -19.15
C VAL A 101 8.22 10.40 -20.49
N SER A 102 9.08 10.07 -21.46
CA SER A 102 9.06 10.73 -22.76
C SER A 102 7.86 10.37 -23.68
N THR A 103 6.95 9.50 -23.26
CA THR A 103 5.92 8.94 -24.16
C THR A 103 4.47 8.96 -23.61
N ASN A 104 4.09 9.88 -22.72
CA ASN A 104 2.69 9.97 -22.20
C ASN A 104 2.15 8.68 -21.53
N LYS A 105 2.98 7.90 -20.87
CA LYS A 105 2.57 6.68 -20.17
C LYS A 105 2.12 7.03 -18.75
N GLY A 106 1.00 6.44 -18.35
CA GLY A 106 0.38 6.67 -17.04
C GLY A 106 1.31 6.37 -15.85
N ASP A 107 1.01 6.86 -14.66
CA ASP A 107 1.84 6.72 -13.46
C ASP A 107 1.92 5.25 -12.99
N VAL A 108 3.10 4.70 -12.72
CA VAL A 108 3.25 3.42 -11.99
C VAL A 108 2.69 3.61 -10.60
N LYS A 109 1.89 2.67 -10.16
CA LYS A 109 1.27 2.70 -8.83
C LYS A 109 1.84 1.56 -7.99
N GLY A 110 1.97 1.82 -6.70
CA GLY A 110 2.25 0.78 -5.73
C GLY A 110 0.96 0.35 -5.04
N LEU A 111 0.78 -0.93 -4.80
CA LEU A 111 -0.26 -1.44 -3.93
C LEU A 111 0.27 -1.45 -2.50
N ALA A 112 -0.34 -0.66 -1.63
CA ALA A 112 -0.01 -0.66 -0.21
C ALA A 112 -0.95 -1.60 0.55
N GLU A 113 -0.37 -2.38 1.43
CA GLU A 113 -1.06 -3.16 2.44
C GLU A 113 -0.92 -2.45 3.79
N SER A 114 -2.01 -2.33 4.52
CA SER A 114 -2.01 -1.81 5.87
C SER A 114 -3.04 -2.53 6.72
N SER A 115 -2.79 -2.61 8.03
CA SER A 115 -3.74 -3.18 8.96
C SER A 115 -4.88 -2.20 9.20
N PHE A 116 -6.07 -2.52 8.72
CA PHE A 116 -7.30 -1.82 9.07
C PHE A 116 -8.00 -2.54 10.22
N ILE A 117 -8.40 -1.77 11.24
CA ILE A 117 -9.22 -2.28 12.33
C ILE A 117 -10.68 -2.11 11.94
N ARG A 118 -11.43 -3.20 11.84
CA ARG A 118 -12.82 -3.19 11.38
C ARG A 118 -13.83 -3.19 12.52
N ARG A 119 -14.89 -2.39 12.38
CA ARG A 119 -16.08 -2.41 13.22
C ARG A 119 -17.31 -2.25 12.32
N GLY A 120 -18.12 -3.31 12.21
CA GLY A 120 -19.26 -3.33 11.30
C GLY A 120 -18.84 -3.17 9.84
N ASP A 121 -19.37 -2.15 9.18
CA ASP A 121 -19.09 -1.77 7.80
C ASP A 121 -17.97 -0.72 7.67
N SER A 122 -17.42 -0.27 8.78
CA SER A 122 -16.36 0.73 8.83
C SER A 122 -14.98 0.12 9.02
N ALA A 123 -13.97 0.74 8.41
CA ALA A 123 -12.57 0.40 8.58
C ALA A 123 -11.82 1.62 9.17
N TYR A 124 -11.00 1.37 10.17
CA TYR A 124 -10.25 2.40 10.89
C TYR A 124 -8.76 2.19 10.69
N VAL A 125 -8.05 3.27 10.50
CA VAL A 125 -6.58 3.29 10.41
C VAL A 125 -6.07 4.52 11.15
N VAL A 126 -4.93 4.39 11.81
CA VAL A 126 -4.26 5.54 12.41
C VAL A 126 -3.47 6.28 11.32
N VAL A 127 -3.68 7.57 11.21
CA VAL A 127 -2.94 8.44 10.29
C VAL A 127 -2.05 9.40 11.07
N ASP A 128 -0.90 9.71 10.52
CA ASP A 128 -0.04 10.76 11.06
C ASP A 128 -0.69 12.13 10.90
N GLY A 129 -0.40 13.02 11.86
CA GLY A 129 -0.82 14.42 11.79
C GLY A 129 -0.41 15.18 13.06
N PRO A 130 0.66 16.01 12.99
CA PRO A 130 1.07 16.83 14.15
C PRO A 130 0.03 17.90 14.49
N SER A 131 -0.88 18.23 13.55
CA SER A 131 -2.06 19.08 13.79
C SER A 131 -3.33 18.38 13.35
N TRP A 132 -4.49 18.89 13.79
CA TRP A 132 -5.79 18.38 13.38
C TRP A 132 -6.00 18.49 11.86
N GLU A 133 -5.62 19.62 11.26
CA GLU A 133 -5.74 19.87 9.83
C GLU A 133 -4.90 18.89 8.99
N GLU A 134 -3.69 18.57 9.46
CA GLU A 134 -2.84 17.61 8.76
C GLU A 134 -3.35 16.18 8.90
N ALA A 135 -3.85 15.81 10.08
CA ALA A 135 -4.48 14.51 10.31
C ALA A 135 -5.74 14.34 9.44
N GLU A 136 -6.61 15.34 9.36
CA GLU A 136 -7.78 15.33 8.48
C GLU A 136 -7.38 15.25 7.00
N ALA A 137 -6.39 16.03 6.58
CA ALA A 137 -5.89 15.99 5.21
C ALA A 137 -5.31 14.60 4.84
N ASN A 138 -4.68 13.91 5.79
CA ASN A 138 -4.15 12.56 5.59
C ASN A 138 -5.29 11.52 5.56
N ALA A 139 -6.30 11.65 6.41
CA ALA A 139 -7.51 10.80 6.34
C ALA A 139 -8.24 10.97 4.99
N ASN A 140 -8.38 12.20 4.50
CA ASN A 140 -9.01 12.49 3.19
C ASN A 140 -8.25 11.87 2.01
N LYS A 141 -6.91 11.76 2.06
CA LYS A 141 -6.12 11.06 1.03
C LYS A 141 -6.44 9.56 0.94
N LEU A 142 -6.96 8.98 2.03
CA LEU A 142 -7.41 7.58 2.07
C LEU A 142 -8.89 7.43 1.68
N GLY A 143 -9.56 8.51 1.28
CA GLY A 143 -10.97 8.51 0.96
C GLY A 143 -11.89 8.51 2.18
N GLY A 144 -11.34 8.78 3.37
CA GLY A 144 -12.07 8.87 4.63
C GLY A 144 -11.99 10.26 5.27
N HIS A 145 -12.21 10.31 6.56
CA HIS A 145 -12.12 11.48 7.41
C HIS A 145 -11.69 11.06 8.83
N LEU A 146 -11.31 12.01 9.68
CA LEU A 146 -11.11 11.72 11.09
C LEU A 146 -12.39 11.15 11.70
N VAL A 147 -12.24 10.18 12.60
CA VAL A 147 -13.36 9.41 13.15
C VAL A 147 -14.45 10.30 13.76
N THR A 148 -15.68 10.07 13.36
CA THR A 148 -16.89 10.62 14.02
C THR A 148 -17.34 9.60 15.05
N ILE A 149 -17.44 10.02 16.31
CA ILE A 149 -17.89 9.16 17.41
C ILE A 149 -19.36 9.45 17.69
N ASN A 150 -20.23 8.47 17.45
CA ASN A 150 -21.68 8.62 17.49
C ASN A 150 -22.29 8.32 18.86
N ASP A 151 -21.64 7.45 19.65
CA ASP A 151 -22.13 7.02 20.95
C ASP A 151 -21.01 6.57 21.90
N ALA A 152 -21.39 6.28 23.14
CA ALA A 152 -20.45 5.86 24.18
C ALA A 152 -19.85 4.46 23.92
N GLU A 153 -20.57 3.59 23.22
CA GLU A 153 -20.07 2.26 22.85
C GLU A 153 -18.96 2.39 21.80
N GLU A 154 -19.17 3.21 20.79
CA GLU A 154 -18.15 3.50 19.77
C GLU A 154 -16.92 4.18 20.37
N ASN A 155 -17.13 5.17 21.26
CA ASN A 155 -16.03 5.81 21.96
C ASN A 155 -15.18 4.80 22.76
N ASN A 156 -15.84 3.92 23.49
CA ASN A 156 -15.13 2.88 24.25
C ASN A 156 -14.43 1.90 23.33
N TRP A 157 -15.05 1.52 22.22
CA TRP A 157 -14.46 0.60 21.25
C TRP A 157 -13.22 1.22 20.59
N VAL A 158 -13.28 2.46 20.12
CA VAL A 158 -12.13 3.18 19.54
C VAL A 158 -11.00 3.28 20.56
N TYR A 159 -11.31 3.64 21.81
CA TYR A 159 -10.29 3.69 22.87
C TYR A 159 -9.63 2.33 23.10
N GLN A 160 -10.42 1.27 23.26
CA GLN A 160 -9.92 -0.07 23.62
C GLN A 160 -9.15 -0.77 22.48
N ASN A 161 -9.47 -0.48 21.23
CA ASN A 161 -8.90 -1.20 20.09
C ASN A 161 -7.85 -0.38 19.31
N ILE A 162 -7.80 0.94 19.55
CA ILE A 162 -6.92 1.82 18.78
C ILE A 162 -6.08 2.68 19.73
N VAL A 163 -6.72 3.57 20.49
CA VAL A 163 -6.02 4.68 21.17
C VAL A 163 -5.11 4.20 22.31
N LYS A 164 -5.53 3.23 23.10
CA LYS A 164 -4.77 2.75 24.26
C LYS A 164 -3.37 2.22 23.92
N ASP A 165 -3.21 1.70 22.70
CA ASP A 165 -1.96 1.09 22.22
C ASP A 165 -1.06 2.10 21.47
N LEU A 166 -1.55 3.33 21.26
CA LEU A 166 -0.74 4.41 20.72
C LEU A 166 0.28 4.91 21.74
N SER A 167 1.49 5.16 21.31
CA SER A 167 2.58 5.65 22.16
C SER A 167 2.27 6.97 22.87
N SER A 168 1.42 7.82 22.29
CA SER A 168 0.97 9.10 22.84
C SER A 168 -0.27 8.99 23.71
N SER A 169 -1.01 7.88 23.65
CA SER A 169 -2.36 7.69 24.25
C SER A 169 -3.38 8.78 23.87
N ASN A 170 -3.13 9.49 22.77
CA ASN A 170 -3.99 10.53 22.22
C ASN A 170 -4.13 10.38 20.72
N ALA A 171 -5.33 10.68 20.21
CA ALA A 171 -5.61 10.73 18.78
C ALA A 171 -6.53 11.91 18.46
N TRP A 172 -6.34 12.53 17.31
CA TRP A 172 -7.26 13.50 16.74
C TRP A 172 -8.56 12.80 16.34
N ILE A 173 -9.70 13.43 16.58
CA ILE A 173 -11.03 12.99 16.12
C ILE A 173 -11.68 14.07 15.28
N GLY A 174 -12.69 13.70 14.48
CA GLY A 174 -13.38 14.57 13.53
C GLY A 174 -14.36 15.55 14.14
N PHE A 175 -14.12 16.02 15.37
CA PHE A 175 -14.95 16.99 16.05
C PHE A 175 -14.24 18.34 16.15
N THR A 176 -14.81 19.39 15.57
CA THR A 176 -14.25 20.73 15.51
C THR A 176 -15.33 21.77 15.67
N ASP A 177 -15.01 22.91 16.23
CA ASP A 177 -15.85 24.10 16.32
C ASP A 177 -15.47 25.17 15.26
N LYS A 178 -14.56 24.83 14.34
CA LYS A 178 -14.25 25.70 13.21
C LYS A 178 -15.39 25.68 12.20
N ASP A 179 -15.80 26.85 11.73
CA ASP A 179 -16.64 26.99 10.54
C ASP A 179 -15.84 26.50 9.32
N ILE A 180 -16.37 25.52 8.60
CA ILE A 180 -15.74 24.90 7.43
C ILE A 180 -16.15 25.68 6.18
#